data_3bcdc1edc37b1c6577984b67efc02a0a
#
_entry.id   3bcdc1edc37b1c6577984b67efc02a0a
#
_cell.length_a   1.000
_cell.length_b   1.000
_cell.length_c   1.000
_cell.angle_alpha   90.00
_cell.angle_beta   90.00
_cell.angle_gamma   90.00
#
_symmetry.space_group_name_H-M   'P 1'
#
loop_
_entity.id
_entity.type
_entity.pdbx_description
1 polymer ?
#
loop_
_entity_poly.entity_id
_entity_poly.type
_entity_poly.pdbx_seq_one_letter_code
_entity_poly.pdbx_strand_id
1 'polypeptide(L)'
;MTDDAEPSVVRGTPDVGPAVALLNEAYGDWGDDALFRWKYDEYPGFDPERCFSISADGELAAFRRLFDRSIRGERDYDLFVLGDTCVAPAHQGQGLYSTLHAETTDAARESGADCAATFNRRGTITFAANRDRGWRFRPLPLRLRILDPSVVLPEYARLALDADGPIGRVLSRVGHRIQLRLADGTLRADELVGDDATDGGLALPVPVPSALLDAGVEAVVGDPVAAVRRRLSGGYRDPAPAVRTEVHDELDPDTREAVDALYEDAIADFDLHFRRDAATVDHLLAHPTLAGIATAWRGDDLVGFAPVCLKRSGSVLEAHALDFLARDEGAVRPLAAAVEDLARSAGANAVVLVTDRDPGSRWIGVDRQVLMWDSYGADTDLLEDGSLFVGFYDVEMG
;
A
#
# COMPACT_ATOMS: atom_id res chain seq x y z
N MET A 1 10.12 1.95 46.13
CA MET A 1 8.82 1.51 45.69
C MET A 1 8.38 2.61 44.73
N THR A 2 8.73 2.48 43.47
CA THR A 2 8.16 3.30 42.40
C THR A 2 6.73 2.83 42.21
N ASP A 3 5.81 3.73 42.33
CA ASP A 3 4.39 3.52 42.04
C ASP A 3 4.32 3.24 40.53
N ASP A 4 4.38 1.97 40.17
CA ASP A 4 4.19 1.52 38.78
C ASP A 4 2.70 1.67 38.47
N ALA A 5 2.28 2.92 38.24
CA ALA A 5 0.94 3.19 37.74
C ALA A 5 0.78 2.46 36.40
N GLU A 6 -0.22 1.59 36.28
CA GLU A 6 -0.57 0.94 35.01
C GLU A 6 -0.71 1.99 33.92
N PRO A 7 -0.15 1.77 32.72
CA PRO A 7 -0.22 2.72 31.64
C PRO A 7 -1.69 2.98 31.27
N SER A 8 -2.13 4.21 31.46
CA SER A 8 -3.50 4.60 31.13
C SER A 8 -3.61 5.07 29.70
N VAL A 9 -4.64 4.57 28.99
CA VAL A 9 -4.97 5.03 27.64
C VAL A 9 -5.76 6.32 27.74
N VAL A 10 -5.34 7.32 26.99
CA VAL A 10 -6.03 8.60 26.84
C VAL A 10 -6.68 8.63 25.46
N ARG A 11 -7.96 9.03 25.41
CA ARG A 11 -8.67 9.30 24.16
C ARG A 11 -8.56 10.79 23.83
N GLY A 12 -8.37 11.10 22.59
CA GLY A 12 -8.19 12.47 22.09
C GLY A 12 -6.99 12.58 21.17
N THR A 13 -7.03 13.54 20.25
CA THR A 13 -5.91 13.82 19.35
C THR A 13 -4.71 14.30 20.13
N PRO A 14 -3.55 13.65 20.06
CA PRO A 14 -2.33 14.15 20.69
C PRO A 14 -1.82 15.40 19.97
N ASP A 15 -0.93 16.13 20.62
CA ASP A 15 -0.22 17.24 20.00
C ASP A 15 0.51 16.77 18.73
N VAL A 16 0.38 17.54 17.64
CA VAL A 16 0.88 17.17 16.30
C VAL A 16 2.38 16.87 16.33
N GLY A 17 3.20 17.76 16.90
CA GLY A 17 4.66 17.59 16.92
C GLY A 17 5.12 16.29 17.57
N PRO A 18 4.73 15.98 18.83
CA PRO A 18 5.03 14.70 19.48
C PRO A 18 4.51 13.48 18.71
N ALA A 19 3.30 13.56 18.12
CA ALA A 19 2.74 12.46 17.35
C ALA A 19 3.52 12.18 16.06
N VAL A 20 3.85 13.22 15.29
CA VAL A 20 4.69 13.10 14.07
C VAL A 20 6.08 12.57 14.42
N ALA A 21 6.69 13.02 15.52
CA ALA A 21 7.97 12.51 15.98
C ALA A 21 7.90 11.00 16.27
N LEU A 22 6.89 10.56 17.02
CA LEU A 22 6.68 9.15 17.36
C LEU A 22 6.43 8.30 16.10
N LEU A 23 5.60 8.78 15.17
CA LEU A 23 5.32 8.07 13.92
C LEU A 23 6.57 7.94 13.05
N ASN A 24 7.37 9.01 12.94
CA ASN A 24 8.64 8.95 12.22
C ASN A 24 9.67 8.04 12.90
N GLU A 25 9.72 8.00 14.23
CA GLU A 25 10.60 7.09 14.97
C GLU A 25 10.20 5.61 14.74
N ALA A 26 8.89 5.34 14.69
CA ALA A 26 8.36 3.98 14.53
C ALA A 26 8.41 3.46 13.09
N TYR A 27 8.15 4.32 12.11
CA TYR A 27 7.98 3.93 10.69
C TYR A 27 9.09 4.46 9.76
N GLY A 28 10.01 5.29 10.25
CA GLY A 28 10.99 5.99 9.45
C GLY A 28 10.39 7.27 8.83
N ASP A 29 10.47 7.40 7.50
CA ASP A 29 9.91 8.56 6.78
C ASP A 29 8.38 8.49 6.69
N TRP A 30 7.66 8.52 7.84
CA TRP A 30 6.20 8.46 7.85
C TRP A 30 5.59 9.72 7.21
N GLY A 31 6.07 10.90 7.61
CA GLY A 31 5.60 12.17 7.07
C GLY A 31 5.86 13.37 7.98
N ASP A 32 5.08 14.42 7.76
CA ASP A 32 5.17 15.71 8.44
C ASP A 32 3.81 16.16 9.00
N ASP A 33 3.78 17.39 9.53
CA ASP A 33 2.58 18.02 10.08
C ASP A 33 1.45 18.14 9.05
N ALA A 34 1.76 18.33 7.77
CA ALA A 34 0.74 18.44 6.71
C ALA A 34 0.06 17.08 6.48
N LEU A 35 0.85 16.00 6.38
CA LEU A 35 0.32 14.65 6.27
C LEU A 35 -0.48 14.25 7.52
N PHE A 36 -0.02 14.64 8.72
CA PHE A 36 -0.76 14.38 9.96
C PHE A 36 -2.13 15.04 9.95
N ARG A 37 -2.19 16.34 9.62
CA ARG A 37 -3.47 17.06 9.58
C ARG A 37 -4.41 16.50 8.54
N TRP A 38 -3.92 16.29 7.32
CA TRP A 38 -4.72 15.67 6.27
C TRP A 38 -5.29 14.32 6.72
N LYS A 39 -4.45 13.45 7.28
CA LYS A 39 -4.85 12.08 7.64
C LYS A 39 -5.78 12.03 8.84
N TYR A 40 -5.61 12.94 9.81
CA TYR A 40 -6.34 12.88 11.08
C TYR A 40 -7.37 14.00 11.25
N ASP A 41 -6.97 15.26 11.13
CA ASP A 41 -7.85 16.38 11.45
C ASP A 41 -8.84 16.70 10.32
N GLU A 42 -8.41 16.55 9.07
CA GLU A 42 -9.19 16.86 7.86
C GLU A 42 -9.93 15.63 7.31
N TYR A 43 -9.74 14.46 7.92
CA TYR A 43 -10.42 13.23 7.52
C TYR A 43 -11.94 13.38 7.62
N PRO A 44 -12.72 12.99 6.56
CA PRO A 44 -14.18 13.06 6.60
C PRO A 44 -14.75 12.24 7.76
N GLY A 45 -15.58 12.90 8.61
CA GLY A 45 -16.10 12.28 9.82
C GLY A 45 -15.08 12.19 10.96
N PHE A 46 -14.09 13.08 10.97
CA PHE A 46 -13.13 13.16 12.07
C PHE A 46 -13.80 13.23 13.43
N ASP A 47 -13.38 12.35 14.34
CA ASP A 47 -13.76 12.32 15.74
C ASP A 47 -12.48 12.17 16.59
N PRO A 48 -12.14 13.16 17.45
CA PRO A 48 -10.95 13.09 18.30
C PRO A 48 -10.97 11.89 19.25
N GLU A 49 -12.14 11.43 19.70
CA GLU A 49 -12.29 10.25 20.56
C GLU A 49 -11.84 8.94 19.90
N ARG A 50 -11.59 8.97 18.59
CA ARG A 50 -11.01 7.84 17.84
C ARG A 50 -9.49 7.79 17.86
N CYS A 51 -8.82 8.75 18.50
CA CYS A 51 -7.38 8.71 18.76
C CYS A 51 -7.12 8.14 20.14
N PHE A 52 -6.20 7.21 20.25
CA PHE A 52 -5.81 6.54 21.49
C PHE A 52 -4.32 6.69 21.69
N SER A 53 -3.92 7.15 22.85
CA SER A 53 -2.53 7.38 23.19
C SER A 53 -2.18 6.91 24.60
N ILE A 54 -0.90 6.56 24.78
CA ILE A 54 -0.32 6.27 26.09
C ILE A 54 0.90 7.15 26.26
N SER A 55 0.98 7.85 27.38
CA SER A 55 2.17 8.58 27.79
C SER A 55 2.95 7.78 28.82
N ALA A 56 4.29 7.79 28.73
CA ALA A 56 5.21 7.28 29.73
C ALA A 56 6.29 8.33 30.00
N ASP A 57 6.63 8.55 31.24
CA ASP A 57 7.64 9.54 31.68
C ASP A 57 7.36 10.98 31.18
N GLY A 58 6.08 11.29 30.88
CA GLY A 58 5.66 12.60 30.38
C GLY A 58 5.78 12.76 28.86
N GLU A 59 6.17 11.74 28.14
CA GLU A 59 6.29 11.72 26.68
C GLU A 59 5.25 10.78 26.05
N LEU A 60 4.87 11.03 24.79
CA LEU A 60 3.98 10.17 24.03
C LEU A 60 4.72 8.85 23.68
N ALA A 61 4.32 7.75 24.32
CA ALA A 61 4.98 6.46 24.21
C ALA A 61 4.31 5.51 23.22
N ALA A 62 3.00 5.64 23.01
CA ALA A 62 2.27 4.84 22.05
C ALA A 62 1.05 5.57 21.49
N PHE A 63 0.69 5.26 20.25
CA PHE A 63 -0.42 5.90 19.55
C PHE A 63 -1.13 4.92 18.63
N ARG A 64 -2.45 5.09 18.46
CA ARG A 64 -3.28 4.41 17.47
C ARG A 64 -4.49 5.29 17.10
N ARG A 65 -4.91 5.20 15.86
CA ARG A 65 -6.14 5.82 15.36
C ARG A 65 -7.14 4.74 14.89
N LEU A 66 -8.43 4.99 15.13
CA LEU A 66 -9.53 4.30 14.46
C LEU A 66 -10.12 5.22 13.40
N PHE A 67 -10.26 4.71 12.18
CA PHE A 67 -10.94 5.40 11.09
C PHE A 67 -12.31 4.77 10.87
N ASP A 68 -13.36 5.56 11.01
CA ASP A 68 -14.72 5.14 10.67
C ASP A 68 -14.79 4.95 9.14
N ARG A 69 -15.14 3.75 8.71
CA ARG A 69 -15.26 3.37 7.30
C ARG A 69 -16.54 2.59 7.08
N SER A 70 -17.01 2.59 5.84
CA SER A 70 -18.12 1.72 5.44
C SER A 70 -17.72 0.91 4.21
N ILE A 71 -18.10 -0.36 4.21
CA ILE A 71 -18.03 -1.23 3.04
C ILE A 71 -19.46 -1.49 2.59
N ARG A 72 -19.74 -1.26 1.31
CA ARG A 72 -20.96 -1.67 0.67
C ARG A 72 -20.83 -3.08 0.12
N GLY A 73 -21.83 -3.92 0.36
CA GLY A 73 -22.01 -5.25 -0.15
C GLY A 73 -23.51 -5.50 -0.35
N GLU A 74 -24.03 -6.64 0.11
CA GLU A 74 -25.48 -6.90 0.16
C GLU A 74 -26.23 -5.85 1.00
N ARG A 75 -25.56 -5.29 1.99
CA ARG A 75 -25.94 -4.12 2.78
C ARG A 75 -24.70 -3.25 3.05
N ASP A 76 -24.90 -2.10 3.65
CA ASP A 76 -23.77 -1.34 4.20
C ASP A 76 -23.30 -1.97 5.53
N TYR A 77 -21.98 -2.10 5.66
CA TYR A 77 -21.31 -2.61 6.86
C TYR A 77 -20.44 -1.51 7.42
N ASP A 78 -20.61 -1.21 8.70
CA ASP A 78 -19.78 -0.25 9.40
C ASP A 78 -18.56 -0.95 9.98
N LEU A 79 -17.40 -0.37 9.72
CA LEU A 79 -16.14 -0.92 10.22
C LEU A 79 -15.20 0.17 10.73
N PHE A 80 -14.33 -0.22 11.66
CA PHE A 80 -13.19 0.59 12.05
C PHE A 80 -11.92 0.05 11.43
N VAL A 81 -11.23 0.91 10.67
CA VAL A 81 -9.88 0.61 10.22
C VAL A 81 -8.90 1.11 11.31
N LEU A 82 -8.14 0.15 11.86
CA LEU A 82 -7.10 0.41 12.85
C LEU A 82 -5.83 0.83 12.12
N GLY A 83 -5.48 2.10 12.22
CA GLY A 83 -4.32 2.66 11.54
C GLY A 83 -3.24 3.18 12.48
N ASP A 84 -2.05 3.33 11.92
CA ASP A 84 -0.89 3.98 12.53
C ASP A 84 -0.57 3.55 13.96
N THR A 85 -0.63 2.24 14.21
CA THR A 85 -0.29 1.69 15.51
C THR A 85 1.20 1.74 15.74
N CYS A 86 1.67 2.57 16.63
CA CYS A 86 3.09 2.67 16.96
C CYS A 86 3.34 2.67 18.45
N VAL A 87 4.54 2.20 18.82
CA VAL A 87 5.09 2.23 20.17
C VAL A 87 6.54 2.69 20.06
N ALA A 88 6.90 3.70 20.81
CA ALA A 88 8.27 4.22 20.84
C ALA A 88 9.27 3.09 21.15
N PRO A 89 10.40 3.00 20.43
CA PRO A 89 11.39 1.93 20.62
C PRO A 89 11.82 1.75 22.07
N ALA A 90 11.95 2.84 22.84
CA ALA A 90 12.32 2.80 24.26
C ALA A 90 11.27 2.13 25.14
N HIS A 91 10.01 2.03 24.71
CA HIS A 91 8.89 1.47 25.45
C HIS A 91 8.35 0.16 24.88
N GLN A 92 9.04 -0.42 23.88
CA GLN A 92 8.68 -1.73 23.32
C GLN A 92 8.89 -2.85 24.35
N GLY A 93 8.13 -3.93 24.22
CA GLY A 93 8.17 -5.05 25.15
C GLY A 93 7.46 -4.83 26.49
N GLN A 94 6.90 -3.66 26.75
CA GLN A 94 6.19 -3.31 27.98
C GLN A 94 4.67 -3.55 27.92
N GLY A 95 4.15 -4.16 26.84
CA GLY A 95 2.72 -4.47 26.68
C GLY A 95 1.86 -3.33 26.12
N LEU A 96 2.42 -2.13 25.84
CA LEU A 96 1.65 -0.97 25.40
C LEU A 96 0.84 -1.22 24.12
N TYR A 97 1.39 -1.97 23.15
CA TYR A 97 0.64 -2.41 21.97
C TYR A 97 -0.61 -3.21 22.34
N SER A 98 -0.48 -4.16 23.28
CA SER A 98 -1.61 -5.01 23.69
C SER A 98 -2.67 -4.20 24.42
N THR A 99 -2.27 -3.23 25.24
CA THR A 99 -3.18 -2.30 25.93
C THR A 99 -3.95 -1.45 24.92
N LEU A 100 -3.26 -0.79 23.95
CA LEU A 100 -3.92 -0.04 22.88
C LEU A 100 -4.84 -0.92 22.05
N HIS A 101 -4.42 -2.15 21.75
CA HIS A 101 -5.22 -3.08 20.94
C HIS A 101 -6.52 -3.46 21.65
N ALA A 102 -6.47 -3.77 22.95
CA ALA A 102 -7.66 -4.08 23.73
C ALA A 102 -8.63 -2.90 23.77
N GLU A 103 -8.17 -1.71 24.16
CA GLU A 103 -8.99 -0.51 24.25
C GLU A 103 -9.64 -0.13 22.93
N THR A 104 -8.88 -0.19 21.83
CA THR A 104 -9.41 0.16 20.50
C THR A 104 -10.40 -0.88 19.98
N THR A 105 -10.16 -2.17 20.23
CA THR A 105 -11.08 -3.24 19.82
C THR A 105 -12.37 -3.17 20.63
N ASP A 106 -12.30 -2.88 21.92
CA ASP A 106 -13.48 -2.72 22.77
C ASP A 106 -14.28 -1.47 22.36
N ALA A 107 -13.61 -0.35 22.07
CA ALA A 107 -14.26 0.85 21.56
C ALA A 107 -14.97 0.60 20.21
N ALA A 108 -14.37 -0.18 19.32
CA ALA A 108 -15.01 -0.57 18.06
C ALA A 108 -16.25 -1.44 18.29
N ARG A 109 -16.22 -2.40 19.20
CA ARG A 109 -17.38 -3.24 19.56
C ARG A 109 -18.50 -2.44 20.21
N GLU A 110 -18.16 -1.56 21.15
CA GLU A 110 -19.12 -0.71 21.87
C GLU A 110 -19.85 0.28 20.95
N SER A 111 -19.22 0.69 19.87
CA SER A 111 -19.83 1.57 18.86
C SER A 111 -20.88 0.86 17.98
N GLY A 112 -20.96 -0.47 18.04
CA GLY A 112 -21.86 -1.27 17.21
C GLY A 112 -21.38 -1.53 15.80
N ALA A 113 -20.08 -1.35 15.52
CA ALA A 113 -19.48 -1.70 14.24
C ALA A 113 -19.64 -3.20 13.93
N ASP A 114 -19.75 -3.55 12.66
CA ASP A 114 -19.81 -4.95 12.21
C ASP A 114 -18.46 -5.66 12.35
N CYS A 115 -17.33 -4.92 12.14
CA CYS A 115 -15.98 -5.47 12.33
C CYS A 115 -14.92 -4.37 12.58
N ALA A 116 -13.77 -4.80 13.08
CA ALA A 116 -12.52 -4.04 12.98
C ALA A 116 -11.65 -4.60 11.86
N ALA A 117 -10.96 -3.74 11.14
CA ALA A 117 -10.05 -4.10 10.06
C ALA A 117 -8.71 -3.38 10.19
N THR A 118 -7.68 -3.90 9.55
CA THR A 118 -6.37 -3.24 9.46
C THR A 118 -5.63 -3.73 8.21
N PHE A 119 -4.77 -2.87 7.67
CA PHE A 119 -3.90 -3.25 6.57
C PHE A 119 -2.51 -3.57 7.10
N ASN A 120 -2.04 -4.78 6.83
CA ASN A 120 -0.76 -5.25 7.35
C ASN A 120 0.14 -5.77 6.23
N ARG A 121 1.44 -5.67 6.45
CA ARG A 121 2.41 -6.36 5.61
C ARG A 121 2.62 -7.78 6.17
N ARG A 122 2.58 -8.80 5.29
CA ARG A 122 2.95 -10.17 5.69
C ARG A 122 4.35 -10.22 6.27
N GLY A 123 4.52 -11.00 7.33
CA GLY A 123 5.80 -11.16 8.01
C GLY A 123 6.13 -10.10 9.06
N THR A 124 5.26 -9.11 9.28
CA THR A 124 5.40 -8.16 10.38
C THR A 124 4.93 -8.76 11.71
N ILE A 125 5.41 -8.18 12.81
CA ILE A 125 4.98 -8.55 14.17
C ILE A 125 3.48 -8.34 14.33
N THR A 126 2.93 -7.24 13.81
CA THR A 126 1.49 -6.93 13.83
C THR A 126 0.66 -7.96 13.08
N PHE A 127 1.09 -8.40 11.90
CA PHE A 127 0.42 -9.48 11.17
C PHE A 127 0.39 -10.77 11.99
N ALA A 128 1.53 -11.19 12.55
CA ALA A 128 1.60 -12.39 13.38
C ALA A 128 0.70 -12.28 14.62
N ALA A 129 0.77 -11.14 15.31
CA ALA A 129 -0.02 -10.91 16.52
C ALA A 129 -1.54 -10.93 16.26
N ASN A 130 -2.01 -10.34 15.17
CA ASN A 130 -3.43 -10.35 14.81
C ASN A 130 -3.88 -11.74 14.37
N ARG A 131 -3.07 -12.45 13.58
CA ARG A 131 -3.35 -13.84 13.20
C ARG A 131 -3.46 -14.76 14.43
N ASP A 132 -2.54 -14.62 15.40
CA ASP A 132 -2.54 -15.43 16.62
C ASP A 132 -3.76 -15.12 17.53
N ARG A 133 -4.38 -13.94 17.37
CA ARG A 133 -5.65 -13.56 17.99
C ARG A 133 -6.88 -14.07 17.21
N GLY A 134 -6.69 -14.76 16.08
CA GLY A 134 -7.77 -15.33 15.29
C GLY A 134 -8.31 -14.40 14.20
N TRP A 135 -7.66 -13.26 13.95
CA TRP A 135 -8.05 -12.38 12.85
C TRP A 135 -7.92 -13.11 11.52
N ARG A 136 -8.92 -12.93 10.66
CA ARG A 136 -8.90 -13.38 9.28
C ARG A 136 -8.08 -12.44 8.41
N PHE A 137 -7.70 -12.87 7.23
CA PHE A 137 -6.99 -12.02 6.27
C PHE A 137 -7.19 -12.45 4.83
N ARG A 138 -7.12 -11.49 3.92
CA ARG A 138 -7.03 -11.72 2.48
C ARG A 138 -5.90 -10.89 1.87
N PRO A 139 -5.19 -11.42 0.85
CA PRO A 139 -4.19 -10.65 0.12
C PRO A 139 -4.82 -9.48 -0.63
N LEU A 140 -4.10 -8.36 -0.72
CA LEU A 140 -4.46 -7.28 -1.63
C LEU A 140 -3.78 -7.47 -2.99
N PRO A 141 -4.48 -7.16 -4.08
CA PRO A 141 -3.95 -7.31 -5.43
C PRO A 141 -3.03 -6.13 -5.79
N LEU A 142 -1.86 -6.05 -5.12
CA LEU A 142 -0.89 -5.01 -5.44
C LEU A 142 -0.15 -5.29 -6.74
N ARG A 143 0.10 -4.22 -7.50
CA ARG A 143 0.92 -4.21 -8.71
C ARG A 143 2.04 -3.21 -8.54
N LEU A 144 3.26 -3.67 -8.76
CA LEU A 144 4.47 -2.86 -8.69
C LEU A 144 5.05 -2.68 -10.09
N ARG A 145 5.40 -1.45 -10.43
CA ARG A 145 6.17 -1.11 -11.62
C ARG A 145 7.48 -0.46 -11.19
N ILE A 146 8.60 -1.10 -11.46
CA ILE A 146 9.93 -0.54 -11.20
C ILE A 146 10.30 0.37 -12.34
N LEU A 147 10.56 1.64 -12.04
CA LEU A 147 10.98 2.67 -13.00
C LEU A 147 12.50 2.81 -13.01
N ASP A 148 13.12 2.76 -11.83
CA ASP A 148 14.58 2.79 -11.66
C ASP A 148 15.06 1.59 -10.85
N PRO A 149 15.47 0.50 -11.50
CA PRO A 149 15.98 -0.68 -10.81
C PRO A 149 17.23 -0.43 -9.96
N SER A 150 18.06 0.55 -10.33
CA SER A 150 19.30 0.85 -9.62
C SER A 150 19.07 1.42 -8.23
N VAL A 151 17.93 2.07 -8.00
CA VAL A 151 17.51 2.60 -6.71
C VAL A 151 16.64 1.59 -5.95
N VAL A 152 15.66 0.99 -6.65
CA VAL A 152 14.62 0.15 -6.02
C VAL A 152 15.19 -1.18 -5.53
N LEU A 153 15.99 -1.89 -6.34
CA LEU A 153 16.44 -3.24 -6.01
C LEU A 153 17.32 -3.29 -4.75
N PRO A 154 18.31 -2.38 -4.56
CA PRO A 154 19.10 -2.38 -3.34
C PRO A 154 18.27 -2.12 -2.09
N GLU A 155 17.32 -1.18 -2.15
CA GLU A 155 16.50 -0.83 -1.01
C GLU A 155 15.53 -1.96 -0.64
N TYR A 156 14.88 -2.56 -1.62
CA TYR A 156 14.00 -3.70 -1.37
C TYR A 156 14.76 -4.94 -0.89
N ALA A 157 16.00 -5.14 -1.38
CA ALA A 157 16.88 -6.15 -0.83
C ALA A 157 17.22 -5.84 0.64
N ARG A 158 17.56 -4.60 0.98
CA ARG A 158 17.81 -4.16 2.36
C ARG A 158 16.61 -4.42 3.26
N LEU A 159 15.40 -4.02 2.84
CA LEU A 159 14.16 -4.24 3.59
C LEU A 159 13.83 -5.74 3.76
N ALA A 160 14.18 -6.56 2.77
CA ALA A 160 14.01 -8.01 2.88
C ALA A 160 15.05 -8.67 3.80
N LEU A 161 16.17 -8.00 4.07
CA LEU A 161 17.30 -8.50 4.82
C LEU A 161 17.24 -8.21 6.31
N ASP A 162 16.55 -7.15 6.71
CA ASP A 162 16.21 -6.90 8.10
C ASP A 162 15.27 -7.99 8.68
N ALA A 163 14.76 -8.88 7.80
CA ALA A 163 14.14 -10.13 8.23
C ALA A 163 15.25 -11.16 8.58
N ASP A 164 15.44 -11.39 9.86
CA ASP A 164 16.40 -12.31 10.51
C ASP A 164 16.33 -13.79 10.05
N GLY A 165 16.52 -14.07 8.77
CA GLY A 165 16.44 -15.43 8.21
C GLY A 165 17.66 -15.82 7.35
N PRO A 166 17.94 -17.15 7.18
CA PRO A 166 19.03 -17.61 6.33
C PRO A 166 18.89 -17.16 4.86
N ILE A 167 17.67 -16.94 4.38
CA ILE A 167 17.37 -16.38 3.05
C ILE A 167 17.76 -14.91 2.98
N GLY A 168 17.55 -14.12 4.04
CA GLY A 168 18.02 -12.76 4.16
C GLY A 168 19.52 -12.64 3.92
N ARG A 169 20.33 -13.51 4.48
CA ARG A 169 21.80 -13.53 4.33
C ARG A 169 22.28 -13.87 2.92
N VAL A 170 21.54 -14.71 2.18
CA VAL A 170 21.85 -15.03 0.77
C VAL A 170 21.47 -13.84 -0.12
N LEU A 171 20.30 -13.26 0.09
CA LEU A 171 19.83 -12.09 -0.67
C LEU A 171 20.71 -10.85 -0.44
N SER A 172 21.35 -10.67 0.76
CA SER A 172 22.31 -9.57 0.98
C SER A 172 23.51 -9.66 0.08
N ARG A 173 24.09 -10.83 -0.02
CA ARG A 173 25.26 -11.05 -0.87
C ARG A 173 24.92 -10.84 -2.35
N VAL A 174 23.74 -11.31 -2.78
CA VAL A 174 23.24 -11.13 -4.15
C VAL A 174 22.86 -9.67 -4.40
N GLY A 175 22.15 -9.01 -3.50
CA GLY A 175 21.75 -7.61 -3.63
C GLY A 175 22.95 -6.65 -3.68
N HIS A 176 23.94 -6.85 -2.82
CA HIS A 176 25.16 -6.05 -2.83
C HIS A 176 25.98 -6.24 -4.13
N ARG A 177 26.05 -7.45 -4.65
CA ARG A 177 26.72 -7.73 -5.92
C ARG A 177 25.97 -7.14 -7.12
N ILE A 178 24.63 -7.19 -7.12
CA ILE A 178 23.78 -6.56 -8.14
C ILE A 178 23.96 -5.04 -8.12
N GLN A 179 24.00 -4.41 -6.95
CA GLN A 179 24.19 -2.97 -6.79
C GLN A 179 25.52 -2.48 -7.40
N LEU A 180 26.63 -3.20 -7.12
CA LEU A 180 27.95 -2.85 -7.63
C LEU A 180 28.07 -3.01 -9.15
N ARG A 181 27.25 -3.85 -9.78
CA ARG A 181 27.33 -4.15 -11.21
C ARG A 181 26.31 -3.44 -12.07
N LEU A 182 25.17 -3.06 -11.52
CA LEU A 182 24.22 -2.16 -12.22
C LEU A 182 24.79 -0.75 -12.40
N ALA A 183 25.62 -0.30 -11.47
CA ALA A 183 26.36 0.96 -11.60
C ALA A 183 27.35 0.97 -12.79
N ASP A 184 27.92 -0.19 -13.13
CA ASP A 184 28.86 -0.36 -14.23
C ASP A 184 28.21 -0.87 -15.53
N GLY A 185 26.88 -1.12 -15.54
CA GLY A 185 26.12 -1.57 -16.72
C GLY A 185 26.43 -3.01 -17.16
N THR A 186 27.13 -3.81 -16.35
CA THR A 186 27.48 -5.20 -16.67
C THR A 186 27.08 -6.15 -15.56
N LEU A 187 26.29 -7.19 -15.89
CA LEU A 187 25.95 -8.29 -15.00
C LEU A 187 26.50 -9.60 -15.60
N ARG A 188 27.28 -10.35 -14.84
CA ARG A 188 27.79 -11.65 -15.26
C ARG A 188 27.03 -12.77 -14.55
N ALA A 189 26.58 -13.77 -15.32
CA ALA A 189 25.77 -14.87 -14.80
C ALA A 189 26.51 -15.78 -13.79
N ASP A 190 27.83 -15.87 -13.89
CA ASP A 190 28.71 -16.63 -12.99
C ASP A 190 28.84 -16.03 -11.59
N GLU A 191 28.52 -14.74 -11.43
CA GLU A 191 28.56 -14.05 -10.15
C GLU A 191 27.25 -14.18 -9.33
N LEU A 192 26.19 -14.71 -9.95
CA LEU A 192 24.93 -15.02 -9.29
C LEU A 192 24.96 -16.39 -8.57
N VAL A 193 25.86 -17.27 -8.99
CA VAL A 193 26.05 -18.62 -8.42
C VAL A 193 27.40 -18.62 -7.70
N GLY A 194 27.42 -18.79 -6.40
CA GLY A 194 28.59 -18.64 -5.56
C GLY A 194 29.83 -19.46 -5.98
N ASP A 195 31.00 -19.08 -5.45
CA ASP A 195 32.38 -19.51 -5.75
C ASP A 195 32.71 -21.02 -5.67
N ASP A 196 31.74 -21.90 -5.55
CA ASP A 196 31.96 -23.34 -5.45
C ASP A 196 31.72 -24.13 -6.76
N ALA A 197 31.54 -23.47 -7.89
CA ALA A 197 31.41 -24.13 -9.19
C ALA A 197 32.60 -23.80 -10.10
N THR A 198 33.58 -24.64 -10.07
CA THR A 198 34.60 -25.02 -11.10
C THR A 198 34.79 -24.09 -12.30
N ASP A 199 36.06 -23.72 -12.47
CA ASP A 199 36.72 -23.20 -13.68
C ASP A 199 36.00 -23.49 -15.00
N GLY A 200 35.67 -22.46 -15.77
CA GLY A 200 35.32 -22.55 -17.17
C GLY A 200 34.13 -21.76 -17.70
N GLY A 201 33.61 -20.77 -17.02
CA GLY A 201 32.47 -19.97 -17.46
C GLY A 201 32.80 -18.95 -18.55
N LEU A 202 32.19 -19.06 -19.71
CA LEU A 202 32.23 -18.06 -20.79
C LEU A 202 31.47 -16.80 -20.35
N ALA A 203 32.22 -15.74 -20.06
CA ALA A 203 31.64 -14.43 -19.78
C ALA A 203 31.19 -13.74 -21.07
N LEU A 204 29.91 -13.75 -21.37
CA LEU A 204 29.33 -12.92 -22.42
C LEU A 204 28.86 -11.58 -21.81
N PRO A 205 29.35 -10.43 -22.26
CA PRO A 205 28.80 -9.13 -21.90
C PRO A 205 27.46 -8.97 -22.63
N VAL A 206 26.39 -9.43 -22.01
CA VAL A 206 25.04 -9.25 -22.54
C VAL A 206 24.39 -8.13 -21.71
N PRO A 207 23.93 -7.04 -22.34
CA PRO A 207 23.06 -6.09 -21.64
C PRO A 207 21.86 -6.88 -21.14
N VAL A 208 21.66 -6.93 -19.83
CA VAL A 208 20.53 -7.66 -19.24
C VAL A 208 19.27 -6.92 -19.68
N PRO A 209 18.39 -7.52 -20.50
CA PRO A 209 17.15 -6.88 -20.90
C PRO A 209 16.35 -6.54 -19.64
N SER A 210 15.71 -5.38 -19.61
CA SER A 210 14.82 -4.98 -18.49
C SER A 210 13.83 -6.08 -18.10
N ALA A 211 13.40 -6.88 -19.09
CA ALA A 211 12.57 -8.08 -18.89
C ALA A 211 13.19 -9.17 -18.02
N LEU A 212 14.52 -9.31 -17.96
CA LEU A 212 15.21 -10.27 -17.09
C LEU A 212 15.40 -9.71 -15.67
N LEU A 213 15.57 -8.39 -15.54
CA LEU A 213 15.56 -7.71 -14.24
C LEU A 213 14.16 -7.78 -13.62
N ASP A 214 13.11 -7.53 -14.41
CA ASP A 214 11.72 -7.67 -14.00
C ASP A 214 11.44 -9.12 -13.54
N ALA A 215 11.93 -10.13 -14.26
CA ALA A 215 11.80 -11.55 -13.89
C ALA A 215 12.58 -11.91 -12.61
N GLY A 216 13.74 -11.31 -12.39
CA GLY A 216 14.54 -11.49 -11.17
C GLY A 216 13.84 -10.90 -9.95
N VAL A 217 13.25 -9.72 -10.09
CA VAL A 217 12.45 -9.08 -9.02
C VAL A 217 11.19 -9.86 -8.73
N GLU A 218 10.50 -10.36 -9.76
CA GLU A 218 9.30 -11.19 -9.60
C GLU A 218 9.60 -12.51 -8.87
N ALA A 219 10.77 -13.11 -9.12
CA ALA A 219 11.23 -14.30 -8.39
C ALA A 219 11.55 -14.03 -6.91
N VAL A 220 11.90 -12.78 -6.56
CA VAL A 220 12.27 -12.39 -5.18
C VAL A 220 11.06 -11.84 -4.42
N VAL A 221 10.12 -11.18 -5.11
CA VAL A 221 9.04 -10.39 -4.50
C VAL A 221 7.64 -10.89 -4.89
N GLY A 222 7.50 -11.69 -5.96
CA GLY A 222 6.24 -12.14 -6.54
C GLY A 222 6.11 -13.65 -6.69
N ASP A 223 4.99 -14.10 -7.27
CA ASP A 223 4.74 -15.49 -7.65
C ASP A 223 5.33 -15.77 -9.05
N PRO A 224 6.41 -16.57 -9.16
CA PRO A 224 7.06 -16.85 -10.43
C PRO A 224 6.17 -17.63 -11.42
N VAL A 225 5.19 -18.39 -10.92
CA VAL A 225 4.26 -19.16 -11.77
C VAL A 225 3.24 -18.23 -12.43
N ALA A 226 2.75 -17.22 -11.70
CA ALA A 226 1.84 -16.23 -12.24
C ALA A 226 2.50 -15.36 -13.32
N ALA A 227 3.80 -15.04 -13.18
CA ALA A 227 4.59 -14.31 -14.15
C ALA A 227 4.73 -15.05 -15.48
N VAL A 228 5.11 -16.32 -15.43
CA VAL A 228 5.25 -17.19 -16.61
C VAL A 228 3.90 -17.40 -17.30
N ARG A 229 2.83 -17.63 -16.54
CA ARG A 229 1.47 -17.81 -17.08
C ARG A 229 0.99 -16.57 -17.84
N ARG A 230 1.23 -15.36 -17.32
CA ARG A 230 0.88 -14.09 -17.98
C ARG A 230 1.62 -13.88 -19.30
N ARG A 231 2.93 -14.23 -19.36
CA ARG A 231 3.72 -14.13 -20.59
C ARG A 231 3.24 -15.09 -21.69
N LEU A 232 2.72 -16.26 -21.31
CA LEU A 232 2.24 -17.28 -22.26
C LEU A 232 0.79 -17.03 -22.72
N SER A 233 -0.01 -16.26 -21.96
CA SER A 233 -1.42 -15.99 -22.25
C SER A 233 -1.68 -14.70 -23.04
N GLY A 234 -0.64 -14.03 -23.54
CA GLY A 234 -0.74 -12.81 -24.36
C GLY A 234 -1.40 -13.07 -25.72
N GLY A 235 -2.70 -13.24 -25.73
CA GLY A 235 -3.53 -13.33 -26.93
C GLY A 235 -3.71 -11.96 -27.60
N TYR A 236 -3.68 -11.94 -28.92
CA TYR A 236 -4.08 -10.80 -29.75
C TYR A 236 -5.54 -10.44 -29.43
N ARG A 237 -5.77 -9.23 -28.92
CA ARG A 237 -7.11 -8.65 -28.74
C ARG A 237 -7.34 -7.61 -29.84
N ASP A 238 -8.57 -7.57 -30.34
CA ASP A 238 -9.03 -6.53 -31.25
C ASP A 238 -8.73 -5.14 -30.69
N PRO A 239 -8.35 -4.16 -31.52
CA PRO A 239 -8.09 -2.81 -31.06
C PRO A 239 -9.39 -2.26 -30.46
N ALA A 240 -9.40 -2.11 -29.12
CA ALA A 240 -10.44 -1.36 -28.43
C ALA A 240 -10.48 0.08 -28.97
N PRO A 241 -11.64 0.75 -29.01
CA PRO A 241 -11.75 2.15 -29.37
C PRO A 241 -10.69 2.95 -28.59
N ALA A 242 -10.00 3.85 -29.29
CA ALA A 242 -8.87 4.57 -28.72
C ALA A 242 -9.25 5.27 -27.42
N VAL A 243 -8.58 4.90 -26.33
CA VAL A 243 -8.70 5.56 -25.05
C VAL A 243 -7.65 6.67 -25.00
N ARG A 244 -8.10 7.91 -24.84
CA ARG A 244 -7.26 9.09 -24.63
C ARG A 244 -6.96 9.20 -23.15
N THR A 245 -5.75 9.57 -22.77
CA THR A 245 -5.38 9.82 -21.38
C THR A 245 -4.95 11.26 -21.20
N GLU A 246 -5.23 11.82 -20.04
CA GLU A 246 -4.86 13.16 -19.63
C GLU A 246 -4.29 13.13 -18.22
N VAL A 247 -3.50 14.15 -17.90
CA VAL A 247 -2.96 14.37 -16.55
C VAL A 247 -3.35 15.76 -16.11
N HIS A 248 -3.88 15.89 -14.93
CA HIS A 248 -4.36 17.12 -14.33
C HIS A 248 -3.65 17.38 -13.00
N ASP A 249 -3.34 18.63 -12.71
CA ASP A 249 -2.92 19.04 -11.35
C ASP A 249 -4.15 19.18 -10.45
N GLU A 250 -5.27 19.67 -10.99
CA GLU A 250 -6.56 19.82 -10.35
C GLU A 250 -7.67 19.45 -11.35
N LEU A 251 -8.81 18.97 -10.86
CA LEU A 251 -9.95 18.67 -11.70
C LEU A 251 -10.83 19.93 -11.87
N ASP A 252 -11.24 20.21 -13.11
CA ASP A 252 -12.35 21.11 -13.36
C ASP A 252 -13.69 20.51 -12.90
N PRO A 253 -14.74 21.34 -12.71
CA PRO A 253 -16.02 20.87 -12.18
C PRO A 253 -16.68 19.76 -13.03
N ASP A 254 -16.57 19.84 -14.35
CA ASP A 254 -17.19 18.87 -15.24
C ASP A 254 -16.47 17.52 -15.16
N THR A 255 -15.14 17.54 -15.12
CA THR A 255 -14.32 16.33 -14.89
C THR A 255 -14.57 15.75 -13.50
N ARG A 256 -14.75 16.60 -12.48
CA ARG A 256 -15.06 16.16 -11.11
C ARG A 256 -16.42 15.45 -11.03
N GLU A 257 -17.45 15.95 -11.71
CA GLU A 257 -18.77 15.30 -11.82
C GLU A 257 -18.65 13.95 -12.55
N ALA A 258 -17.86 13.89 -13.63
CA ALA A 258 -17.59 12.65 -14.34
C ALA A 258 -16.88 11.60 -13.48
N VAL A 259 -16.01 12.01 -12.55
CA VAL A 259 -15.37 11.12 -11.58
C VAL A 259 -16.40 10.51 -10.62
N ASP A 260 -17.35 11.30 -10.10
CA ASP A 260 -18.39 10.78 -9.22
C ASP A 260 -19.26 9.73 -9.96
N ALA A 261 -19.66 10.02 -11.20
CA ALA A 261 -20.40 9.07 -12.04
C ALA A 261 -19.57 7.80 -12.34
N LEU A 262 -18.25 7.93 -12.56
CA LEU A 262 -17.37 6.78 -12.76
C LEU A 262 -17.29 5.89 -11.52
N TYR A 263 -17.23 6.48 -10.33
CA TYR A 263 -17.25 5.70 -9.07
C TYR A 263 -18.55 4.91 -8.94
N GLU A 264 -19.69 5.53 -9.18
CA GLU A 264 -20.99 4.85 -9.09
C GLU A 264 -21.06 3.64 -10.05
N ASP A 265 -20.61 3.82 -11.30
CA ASP A 265 -20.66 2.77 -12.32
C ASP A 265 -19.62 1.65 -12.09
N ALA A 266 -18.36 2.02 -11.89
CA ALA A 266 -17.26 1.06 -11.90
C ALA A 266 -17.13 0.27 -10.59
N ILE A 267 -17.57 0.86 -9.46
CA ILE A 267 -17.58 0.18 -8.18
C ILE A 267 -18.74 -0.83 -8.08
N ALA A 268 -19.84 -0.59 -8.78
CA ALA A 268 -21.00 -1.49 -8.77
C ALA A 268 -20.71 -2.93 -9.27
N ASP A 269 -19.61 -3.11 -10.02
CA ASP A 269 -19.15 -4.42 -10.48
C ASP A 269 -18.47 -5.28 -9.39
N PHE A 270 -18.18 -4.68 -8.23
CA PHE A 270 -17.55 -5.40 -7.11
C PHE A 270 -18.61 -5.87 -6.11
N ASP A 271 -18.44 -7.09 -5.61
CA ASP A 271 -19.30 -7.65 -4.55
C ASP A 271 -19.20 -6.83 -3.26
N LEU A 272 -18.01 -6.31 -2.99
CA LEU A 272 -17.68 -5.48 -1.84
C LEU A 272 -16.83 -4.27 -2.26
N HIS A 273 -17.09 -3.11 -1.69
CA HIS A 273 -16.25 -1.94 -1.92
C HIS A 273 -16.23 -0.98 -0.74
N PHE A 274 -15.08 -0.41 -0.45
CA PHE A 274 -14.98 0.74 0.44
C PHE A 274 -15.73 1.92 -0.17
N ARG A 275 -16.61 2.53 0.63
CA ARG A 275 -17.45 3.63 0.15
C ARG A 275 -16.61 4.83 -0.28
N ARG A 276 -16.99 5.45 -1.39
CA ARG A 276 -16.43 6.68 -1.96
C ARG A 276 -17.53 7.71 -2.17
N ASP A 277 -17.88 8.45 -1.13
CA ASP A 277 -18.73 9.62 -1.29
C ASP A 277 -17.90 10.84 -1.70
N ALA A 278 -18.58 11.94 -2.05
CA ALA A 278 -17.92 13.16 -2.52
C ALA A 278 -16.89 13.69 -1.52
N ALA A 279 -17.19 13.64 -0.22
CA ALA A 279 -16.26 14.11 0.84
C ALA A 279 -14.99 13.24 0.89
N THR A 280 -15.14 11.91 0.71
CA THR A 280 -13.99 10.99 0.64
C THR A 280 -13.14 11.25 -0.59
N VAL A 281 -13.76 11.50 -1.76
CA VAL A 281 -13.02 11.82 -2.99
C VAL A 281 -12.32 13.17 -2.88
N ASP A 282 -12.97 14.19 -2.32
CA ASP A 282 -12.36 15.49 -2.09
C ASP A 282 -11.17 15.41 -1.12
N HIS A 283 -11.30 14.64 -0.04
CA HIS A 283 -10.20 14.39 0.88
C HIS A 283 -9.03 13.65 0.21
N LEU A 284 -9.31 12.65 -0.61
CA LEU A 284 -8.31 11.92 -1.38
C LEU A 284 -7.55 12.86 -2.34
N LEU A 285 -8.26 13.78 -3.02
CA LEU A 285 -7.67 14.77 -3.91
C LEU A 285 -6.90 15.88 -3.17
N ALA A 286 -7.16 16.09 -1.89
CA ALA A 286 -6.43 17.01 -1.03
C ALA A 286 -5.15 16.41 -0.42
N HIS A 287 -4.71 15.21 -0.86
CA HIS A 287 -3.51 14.57 -0.32
C HIS A 287 -2.27 15.49 -0.44
N PRO A 288 -1.51 15.73 0.66
CA PRO A 288 -0.44 16.75 0.67
C PRO A 288 0.73 16.45 -0.27
N THR A 289 0.91 15.20 -0.67
CA THR A 289 1.94 14.81 -1.66
C THR A 289 1.33 14.38 -3.00
N LEU A 290 0.13 14.85 -3.34
CA LEU A 290 -0.49 14.58 -4.63
C LEU A 290 0.41 15.11 -5.75
N ALA A 291 0.83 14.23 -6.66
CA ALA A 291 1.67 14.57 -7.80
C ALA A 291 0.86 14.93 -9.04
N GLY A 292 -0.41 14.53 -9.06
CA GLY A 292 -1.35 14.79 -10.15
C GLY A 292 -2.40 13.68 -10.25
N ILE A 293 -3.28 13.83 -11.22
CA ILE A 293 -4.44 12.97 -11.44
C ILE A 293 -4.42 12.48 -12.88
N ALA A 294 -4.30 11.16 -13.07
CA ALA A 294 -4.41 10.56 -14.40
C ALA A 294 -5.87 10.22 -14.69
N THR A 295 -6.34 10.57 -15.87
CA THR A 295 -7.67 10.24 -16.38
C THR A 295 -7.60 9.50 -17.70
N ALA A 296 -8.61 8.69 -18.00
CA ALA A 296 -8.75 7.99 -19.27
C ALA A 296 -10.15 8.19 -19.83
N TRP A 297 -10.24 8.54 -21.11
CA TRP A 297 -11.47 8.95 -21.79
C TRP A 297 -11.72 8.12 -23.04
N ARG A 298 -12.99 7.79 -23.29
CA ARG A 298 -13.45 7.16 -24.53
C ARG A 298 -14.50 8.07 -25.16
N GLY A 299 -14.08 8.87 -26.15
CA GLY A 299 -14.86 10.03 -26.59
C GLY A 299 -14.93 11.05 -25.46
N ASP A 300 -16.16 11.37 -25.03
CA ASP A 300 -16.43 12.29 -23.92
C ASP A 300 -16.74 11.54 -22.59
N ASP A 301 -16.74 10.21 -22.62
CA ASP A 301 -16.97 9.39 -21.41
C ASP A 301 -15.67 9.18 -20.62
N LEU A 302 -15.65 9.55 -19.35
CA LEU A 302 -14.58 9.17 -18.41
C LEU A 302 -14.69 7.67 -18.12
N VAL A 303 -13.61 6.94 -18.44
CA VAL A 303 -13.54 5.48 -18.26
C VAL A 303 -12.41 5.04 -17.34
N GLY A 304 -11.62 5.98 -16.83
CA GLY A 304 -10.56 5.69 -15.87
C GLY A 304 -10.11 6.91 -15.09
N PHE A 305 -9.74 6.69 -13.82
CA PHE A 305 -9.34 7.71 -12.87
C PHE A 305 -8.30 7.16 -11.91
N ALA A 306 -7.19 7.87 -11.71
CA ALA A 306 -6.14 7.51 -10.78
C ALA A 306 -5.40 8.75 -10.26
N PRO A 307 -5.72 9.26 -9.08
CA PRO A 307 -4.93 10.26 -8.38
C PRO A 307 -3.67 9.61 -7.80
N VAL A 308 -2.53 10.27 -7.97
CA VAL A 308 -1.21 9.72 -7.65
C VAL A 308 -0.53 10.58 -6.61
N CYS A 309 -0.18 10.00 -5.47
CA CYS A 309 0.66 10.64 -4.46
C CYS A 309 2.08 10.09 -4.48
N LEU A 310 3.01 10.84 -3.89
CA LEU A 310 4.40 10.44 -3.72
C LEU A 310 4.67 10.06 -2.27
N LYS A 311 5.32 8.93 -2.07
CA LYS A 311 5.73 8.45 -0.76
C LYS A 311 7.21 8.07 -0.78
N ARG A 312 7.96 8.48 0.23
CA ARG A 312 9.35 8.09 0.37
C ARG A 312 9.46 6.86 1.28
N SER A 313 10.25 5.89 0.85
CA SER A 313 10.61 4.71 1.64
C SER A 313 12.12 4.52 1.57
N GLY A 314 12.84 5.06 2.54
CA GLY A 314 14.29 5.14 2.52
C GLY A 314 14.79 5.95 1.32
N SER A 315 15.60 5.33 0.45
CA SER A 315 16.10 5.96 -0.78
C SER A 315 15.12 5.94 -1.96
N VAL A 316 14.05 5.17 -1.89
CA VAL A 316 13.07 5.01 -2.97
C VAL A 316 11.97 6.06 -2.84
N LEU A 317 11.70 6.78 -3.93
CA LEU A 317 10.50 7.59 -4.09
C LEU A 317 9.47 6.76 -4.87
N GLU A 318 8.40 6.39 -4.20
CA GLU A 318 7.30 5.61 -4.78
C GLU A 318 6.14 6.53 -5.18
N ALA A 319 5.54 6.28 -6.33
CA ALA A 319 4.26 6.85 -6.73
C ALA A 319 3.15 5.84 -6.44
N HIS A 320 2.18 6.23 -5.65
CA HIS A 320 1.06 5.38 -5.26
C HIS A 320 -0.22 5.94 -5.89
N ALA A 321 -0.93 5.15 -6.69
CA ALA A 321 -2.28 5.52 -7.08
C ALA A 321 -3.18 5.32 -5.86
N LEU A 322 -3.69 6.43 -5.31
CA LEU A 322 -4.59 6.42 -4.14
C LEU A 322 -5.83 5.57 -4.41
N ASP A 323 -6.43 5.76 -5.58
CA ASP A 323 -7.38 4.82 -6.18
C ASP A 323 -6.95 4.53 -7.62
N PHE A 324 -7.24 3.35 -8.12
CA PHE A 324 -7.04 2.98 -9.51
C PHE A 324 -8.35 2.41 -10.06
N LEU A 325 -9.17 3.30 -10.58
CA LEU A 325 -10.51 2.99 -11.04
C LEU A 325 -10.54 2.94 -12.56
N ALA A 326 -10.99 1.83 -13.13
CA ALA A 326 -11.19 1.67 -14.56
C ALA A 326 -12.54 0.99 -14.80
N ARG A 327 -13.38 1.57 -15.67
CA ARG A 327 -14.72 1.05 -15.98
C ARG A 327 -14.64 -0.34 -16.60
N ASP A 328 -13.66 -0.59 -17.45
CA ASP A 328 -13.48 -1.85 -18.14
C ASP A 328 -12.00 -2.18 -18.42
N GLU A 329 -11.73 -3.42 -18.84
CA GLU A 329 -10.39 -3.91 -19.16
C GLU A 329 -9.66 -3.07 -20.23
N GLY A 330 -10.40 -2.42 -21.14
CA GLY A 330 -9.85 -1.59 -22.20
C GLY A 330 -9.24 -0.28 -21.68
N ALA A 331 -9.71 0.22 -20.52
CA ALA A 331 -9.22 1.43 -19.89
C ALA A 331 -7.99 1.18 -18.98
N VAL A 332 -7.81 -0.07 -18.48
CA VAL A 332 -6.78 -0.41 -17.48
C VAL A 332 -5.37 -0.07 -17.94
N ARG A 333 -4.97 -0.57 -19.12
CA ARG A 333 -3.60 -0.36 -19.62
C ARG A 333 -3.29 1.07 -20.02
N PRO A 334 -4.18 1.81 -20.71
CA PRO A 334 -3.98 3.23 -20.95
C PRO A 334 -3.85 4.04 -19.67
N LEU A 335 -4.71 3.81 -18.68
CA LEU A 335 -4.64 4.49 -17.39
C LEU A 335 -3.34 4.17 -16.65
N ALA A 336 -2.93 2.89 -16.61
CA ALA A 336 -1.67 2.48 -15.98
C ALA A 336 -0.45 3.10 -16.67
N ALA A 337 -0.49 3.28 -17.99
CA ALA A 337 0.56 3.98 -18.72
C ALA A 337 0.61 5.47 -18.36
N ALA A 338 -0.55 6.15 -18.24
CA ALA A 338 -0.61 7.54 -17.81
C ALA A 338 -0.09 7.73 -16.37
N VAL A 339 -0.40 6.82 -15.46
CA VAL A 339 0.15 6.81 -14.10
C VAL A 339 1.67 6.60 -14.14
N GLU A 340 2.19 5.69 -14.98
CA GLU A 340 3.64 5.47 -15.15
C GLU A 340 4.34 6.74 -15.66
N ASP A 341 3.75 7.43 -16.63
CA ASP A 341 4.31 8.67 -17.20
C ASP A 341 4.27 9.82 -16.17
N LEU A 342 3.18 9.97 -15.44
CA LEU A 342 3.07 10.95 -14.35
C LEU A 342 4.13 10.68 -13.27
N ALA A 343 4.27 9.43 -12.83
CA ALA A 343 5.25 9.03 -11.84
C ALA A 343 6.70 9.32 -12.29
N ARG A 344 7.02 9.06 -13.57
CA ARG A 344 8.34 9.41 -14.15
C ARG A 344 8.57 10.91 -14.14
N SER A 345 7.57 11.70 -14.52
CA SER A 345 7.65 13.16 -14.53
C SER A 345 7.88 13.73 -13.13
N ALA A 346 7.31 13.09 -12.12
CA ALA A 346 7.48 13.43 -10.71
C ALA A 346 8.79 12.87 -10.09
N GLY A 347 9.61 12.15 -10.87
CA GLY A 347 10.90 11.60 -10.42
C GLY A 347 10.78 10.35 -9.56
N ALA A 348 9.66 9.65 -9.58
CA ALA A 348 9.47 8.41 -8.83
C ALA A 348 10.35 7.28 -9.36
N ASN A 349 10.80 6.41 -8.46
CA ASN A 349 11.61 5.23 -8.78
C ASN A 349 10.75 3.97 -9.00
N ALA A 350 9.55 3.96 -8.45
CA ALA A 350 8.58 2.87 -8.59
C ALA A 350 7.15 3.41 -8.58
N VAL A 351 6.20 2.59 -9.08
CA VAL A 351 4.76 2.85 -9.01
C VAL A 351 4.06 1.67 -8.36
N VAL A 352 3.10 1.96 -7.49
CA VAL A 352 2.27 0.98 -6.81
C VAL A 352 0.80 1.23 -7.16
N LEU A 353 0.10 0.18 -7.58
CA LEU A 353 -1.34 0.18 -7.78
C LEU A 353 -1.97 -0.90 -6.91
N VAL A 354 -3.20 -0.68 -6.47
CA VAL A 354 -4.06 -1.74 -5.93
C VAL A 354 -5.10 -2.05 -6.98
N THR A 355 -4.96 -3.19 -7.66
CA THR A 355 -5.90 -3.64 -8.70
C THR A 355 -5.73 -5.14 -8.99
N ASP A 356 -6.82 -5.86 -9.13
CA ASP A 356 -6.87 -7.24 -9.58
C ASP A 356 -6.78 -7.37 -11.12
N ARG A 357 -7.02 -6.27 -11.84
CA ARG A 357 -6.94 -6.20 -13.29
C ARG A 357 -5.49 -6.22 -13.79
N ASP A 358 -5.28 -6.54 -15.08
CA ASP A 358 -3.94 -6.63 -15.68
C ASP A 358 -3.48 -5.30 -16.29
N PRO A 359 -2.63 -4.52 -15.59
CA PRO A 359 -2.10 -3.26 -16.12
C PRO A 359 -1.01 -3.46 -17.19
N GLY A 360 -0.65 -4.69 -17.51
CA GLY A 360 0.31 -5.07 -18.55
C GLY A 360 1.50 -5.87 -18.03
N SER A 361 2.25 -6.47 -18.96
CA SER A 361 3.31 -7.44 -18.66
C SER A 361 4.53 -6.89 -17.90
N ARG A 362 4.66 -5.56 -17.82
CA ARG A 362 5.75 -4.90 -17.08
C ARG A 362 5.43 -4.66 -15.60
N TRP A 363 4.21 -4.98 -15.17
CA TRP A 363 3.77 -4.86 -13.80
C TRP A 363 3.91 -6.19 -13.08
N ILE A 364 4.42 -6.14 -11.86
CA ILE A 364 4.71 -7.28 -11.01
C ILE A 364 3.61 -7.41 -9.96
N GLY A 365 3.03 -8.60 -9.82
CA GLY A 365 2.13 -8.90 -8.72
C GLY A 365 2.91 -9.04 -7.42
N VAL A 366 2.51 -8.32 -6.36
CA VAL A 366 3.18 -8.35 -5.06
C VAL A 366 2.20 -8.83 -4.00
N ASP A 367 2.48 -9.96 -3.38
CA ASP A 367 1.69 -10.54 -2.28
C ASP A 367 2.33 -10.19 -0.93
N ARG A 368 2.35 -8.90 -0.59
CA ARG A 368 2.95 -8.43 0.67
C ARG A 368 1.95 -7.78 1.59
N GLN A 369 0.94 -7.13 1.05
CA GLN A 369 -0.08 -6.41 1.81
C GLN A 369 -1.34 -7.26 1.94
N VAL A 370 -1.94 -7.24 3.11
CA VAL A 370 -3.16 -7.96 3.40
C VAL A 370 -4.14 -7.05 4.12
N LEU A 371 -5.43 -7.22 3.84
CA LEU A 371 -6.50 -6.74 4.68
C LEU A 371 -6.74 -7.82 5.76
N MET A 372 -6.72 -7.45 7.02
CA MET A 372 -7.07 -8.31 8.16
C MET A 372 -8.32 -7.76 8.84
N TRP A 373 -9.14 -8.66 9.40
CA TRP A 373 -10.35 -8.24 10.13
C TRP A 373 -10.74 -9.19 11.26
N ASP A 374 -11.45 -8.63 12.23
CA ASP A 374 -12.15 -9.32 13.31
C ASP A 374 -13.61 -8.92 13.31
N SER A 375 -14.51 -9.86 13.02
CA SER A 375 -15.96 -9.62 12.92
C SER A 375 -16.62 -9.72 14.29
N TYR A 376 -17.56 -8.81 14.56
CA TYR A 376 -18.25 -8.74 15.86
C TYR A 376 -19.66 -9.33 15.82
N GLY A 377 -20.17 -9.72 14.66
CA GLY A 377 -21.49 -10.29 14.43
C GLY A 377 -21.47 -11.74 13.94
N ALA A 378 -22.62 -12.20 13.45
CA ALA A 378 -22.78 -13.54 12.89
C ALA A 378 -22.09 -13.72 11.52
N ASP A 379 -21.88 -12.64 10.77
CA ASP A 379 -21.27 -12.64 9.44
C ASP A 379 -19.75 -12.61 9.57
N THR A 380 -19.17 -13.70 10.06
CA THR A 380 -17.72 -13.79 10.26
C THR A 380 -16.93 -13.78 8.95
N ASP A 381 -17.57 -14.14 7.84
CA ASP A 381 -16.95 -14.35 6.52
C ASP A 381 -17.08 -13.14 5.58
N LEU A 382 -17.60 -12.02 6.11
CA LEU A 382 -17.94 -10.81 5.38
C LEU A 382 -16.92 -10.37 4.31
N LEU A 383 -15.63 -10.42 4.63
CA LEU A 383 -14.56 -9.95 3.75
C LEU A 383 -13.75 -11.09 3.11
N GLU A 384 -14.17 -12.35 3.29
CA GLU A 384 -13.42 -13.52 2.84
C GLU A 384 -13.59 -13.78 1.35
N ASP A 385 -14.84 -13.76 0.90
CA ASP A 385 -15.23 -14.10 -0.47
C ASP A 385 -15.65 -12.87 -1.28
N GLY A 386 -15.76 -13.06 -2.60
CA GLY A 386 -16.18 -12.04 -3.54
C GLY A 386 -15.04 -11.12 -4.01
N SER A 387 -15.37 -10.33 -5.03
CA SER A 387 -14.50 -9.26 -5.54
C SER A 387 -14.55 -8.07 -4.58
N LEU A 388 -13.39 -7.47 -4.27
CA LEU A 388 -13.29 -6.31 -3.38
C LEU A 388 -12.60 -5.15 -4.08
N PHE A 389 -13.28 -4.02 -4.18
CA PHE A 389 -12.62 -2.76 -4.51
C PHE A 389 -12.01 -2.14 -3.25
N VAL A 390 -10.71 -1.93 -3.32
CA VAL A 390 -9.91 -1.25 -2.30
C VAL A 390 -8.84 -0.42 -3.00
N GLY A 391 -8.68 0.82 -2.61
CA GLY A 391 -7.64 1.70 -3.10
C GLY A 391 -6.43 1.74 -2.17
N PHE A 392 -5.33 2.33 -2.65
CA PHE A 392 -4.20 2.62 -1.78
C PHE A 392 -4.57 3.65 -0.70
N TYR A 393 -5.55 4.52 -0.99
CA TYR A 393 -6.14 5.42 0.00
C TYR A 393 -6.63 4.69 1.26
N ASP A 394 -7.29 3.52 1.11
CA ASP A 394 -7.72 2.71 2.25
C ASP A 394 -6.53 2.12 3.01
N VAL A 395 -5.51 1.67 2.27
CA VAL A 395 -4.25 1.16 2.83
C VAL A 395 -3.49 2.24 3.59
N GLU A 396 -3.52 3.49 3.11
CA GLU A 396 -2.88 4.64 3.78
C GLU A 396 -3.57 4.99 5.09
N MET A 397 -4.90 4.78 5.19
CA MET A 397 -5.66 5.02 6.42
C MET A 397 -5.47 3.90 7.46
N GLY A 398 -4.99 2.72 7.07
CA GLY A 398 -4.88 1.54 7.95
C GLY A 398 -3.45 1.12 8.37
#